data_7ea25efca0bc2e6abe2fdd8990342f2b
#
_entry.id   7ea25efca0bc2e6abe2fdd8990342f2b
#
_cell.length_a   1.000
_cell.length_b   1.000
_cell.length_c   1.000
_cell.angle_alpha   90.00
_cell.angle_beta   90.00
_cell.angle_gamma   90.00
#
_symmetry.space_group_name_H-M   'P 1'
#
loop_
_entity.id
_entity.type
_entity.pdbx_description
1 polymer ?
#
loop_
_entity_poly.entity_id
_entity_poly.type
_entity_poly.pdbx_seq_one_letter_code
_entity_poly.pdbx_strand_id
1 'polypeptide(L)'
;VLGHSYSSDVQRQVADVLFAKASADGQLSASLGELFPTGAGVTITPKTPLHFVPEEYGLSSAHLKRIDSIALDGIRQGAYPGCQVVVLKNGHIMFDKAFGTYTGKGSPRVESTNIYDLASLSKTTGTLLAIMKLYDKGRFNLTDKISDHLPFLQRTDKKDITIQEILYHQSGLPSWIPFYQEAIDKDSYDGRLFSARKDVHHPVQIGTTTWANPKFKFKSEYISPVKTGDYTVQICDSLWLNRSFRKVIEEKIAEAPLKQKRYVYSDVGFILLGMLVEQLAGMPMEAYLQREFYEPMGLEHTGYLPLRRFAKSEIVPSNKDRFLRKETLQGFVHDEASAFFGGLAGNAGLFSTARDVARVYQMLLNGGEIDGQRYLSKETCQLFTTETSKISRRGLGFDKPDADDPKKGNCAPAAPAEVYGHTGFTGTCAWVDPVNELVYVFLS
;
A
#
# COMPACT_ATOMS: atom_id res chain seq x y z
N VAL A 1 13.29 -35.60 4.42
CA VAL A 1 12.53 -36.07 3.23
C VAL A 1 13.03 -37.46 2.88
N LEU A 2 12.11 -38.38 2.64
CA LEU A 2 12.42 -39.78 2.34
C LEU A 2 12.01 -40.07 0.89
N GLY A 3 12.97 -40.41 0.04
CA GLY A 3 12.73 -40.87 -1.31
C GLY A 3 12.70 -42.38 -1.37
N HIS A 4 11.71 -42.97 -2.03
CA HIS A 4 11.54 -44.43 -2.12
C HIS A 4 12.42 -45.13 -3.17
N SER A 5 13.23 -44.38 -3.91
CA SER A 5 14.09 -44.89 -4.96
C SER A 5 15.27 -43.96 -5.21
N TYR A 6 16.33 -44.51 -5.85
CA TYR A 6 17.51 -43.73 -6.26
C TYR A 6 17.42 -43.25 -7.73
N SER A 7 16.24 -43.29 -8.32
CA SER A 7 16.07 -42.75 -9.69
C SER A 7 16.29 -41.25 -9.75
N SER A 8 16.73 -40.72 -10.87
CA SER A 8 16.94 -39.29 -11.09
C SER A 8 15.67 -38.45 -10.84
N ASP A 9 14.50 -39.01 -11.14
CA ASP A 9 13.22 -38.34 -10.97
C ASP A 9 12.86 -38.21 -9.49
N VAL A 10 13.07 -39.29 -8.68
CA VAL A 10 12.84 -39.25 -7.24
C VAL A 10 13.83 -38.28 -6.55
N GLN A 11 15.11 -38.30 -6.98
CA GLN A 11 16.10 -37.34 -6.45
C GLN A 11 15.71 -35.89 -6.73
N ARG A 12 15.20 -35.61 -7.94
CA ARG A 12 14.69 -34.31 -8.33
C ARG A 12 13.49 -33.91 -7.47
N GLN A 13 12.49 -34.78 -7.30
CA GLN A 13 11.34 -34.54 -6.45
C GLN A 13 11.73 -34.31 -4.99
N VAL A 14 12.66 -35.07 -4.44
CA VAL A 14 13.20 -34.85 -3.09
C VAL A 14 13.85 -33.47 -2.97
N ALA A 15 14.63 -33.06 -3.97
CA ALA A 15 15.22 -31.75 -3.99
C ALA A 15 14.14 -30.64 -4.07
N ASP A 16 13.12 -30.83 -4.91
CA ASP A 16 12.02 -29.87 -5.05
C ASP A 16 11.21 -29.70 -3.76
N VAL A 17 10.99 -30.79 -3.01
CA VAL A 17 10.36 -30.74 -1.69
C VAL A 17 11.27 -30.04 -0.66
N LEU A 18 12.56 -30.38 -0.61
CA LEU A 18 13.53 -29.78 0.30
C LEU A 18 13.67 -28.26 0.11
N PHE A 19 13.56 -27.81 -1.13
CA PHE A 19 13.62 -26.39 -1.47
C PHE A 19 12.23 -25.75 -1.59
N ALA A 20 11.19 -26.39 -1.04
CA ALA A 20 9.80 -25.94 -1.08
C ALA A 20 9.27 -25.61 -2.50
N LYS A 21 9.79 -26.29 -3.54
CA LYS A 21 9.31 -26.20 -4.92
C LYS A 21 8.10 -27.09 -5.18
N ALA A 22 7.95 -28.17 -4.39
CA ALA A 22 6.84 -29.09 -4.48
C ALA A 22 6.20 -29.31 -3.11
N SER A 23 4.89 -29.58 -3.11
CA SER A 23 4.19 -30.02 -1.91
C SER A 23 4.54 -31.45 -1.53
N ALA A 24 4.48 -31.78 -0.26
CA ALA A 24 4.56 -33.13 0.23
C ALA A 24 3.60 -33.31 1.42
N ASP A 25 2.85 -34.40 1.41
CA ASP A 25 1.89 -34.80 2.45
C ASP A 25 2.08 -36.25 2.88
N GLY A 26 3.18 -36.85 2.45
CA GLY A 26 3.50 -38.24 2.73
C GLY A 26 3.69 -38.54 4.22
N GLN A 27 3.17 -39.68 4.67
CA GLN A 27 3.33 -40.20 6.01
C GLN A 27 4.12 -41.50 5.98
N LEU A 28 4.91 -41.76 7.03
CA LEU A 28 5.65 -43.02 7.16
C LEU A 28 4.69 -44.21 7.32
N SER A 29 4.84 -45.18 6.45
CA SER A 29 4.09 -46.46 6.52
C SER A 29 4.61 -47.41 7.62
N ALA A 30 5.83 -47.16 8.08
CA ALA A 30 6.47 -47.92 9.18
C ALA A 30 7.34 -46.99 10.02
N SER A 31 7.56 -47.29 11.29
CA SER A 31 8.42 -46.50 12.15
C SER A 31 9.91 -46.60 11.75
N LEU A 32 10.61 -45.47 11.86
CA LEU A 32 12.07 -45.37 11.69
C LEU A 32 12.67 -45.03 13.08
N GLY A 33 12.91 -46.04 13.88
CA GLY A 33 13.34 -45.86 15.26
C GLY A 33 12.29 -45.22 16.16
N GLU A 34 12.70 -44.78 17.35
CA GLU A 34 11.80 -44.19 18.34
C GLU A 34 11.37 -42.74 17.97
N LEU A 35 12.19 -42.06 17.20
CA LEU A 35 11.96 -40.64 16.87
C LEU A 35 10.93 -40.42 15.75
N PHE A 36 10.70 -41.40 14.90
CA PHE A 36 9.78 -41.28 13.76
C PHE A 36 8.80 -42.44 13.73
N PRO A 37 7.67 -42.40 14.46
CA PRO A 37 6.69 -43.46 14.50
C PRO A 37 5.94 -43.61 13.18
N THR A 38 5.28 -44.74 12.96
CA THR A 38 4.33 -44.94 11.87
C THR A 38 3.32 -43.81 11.83
N GLY A 39 3.05 -43.25 10.65
CA GLY A 39 2.17 -42.09 10.45
C GLY A 39 2.86 -40.74 10.66
N ALA A 40 4.13 -40.70 11.07
CA ALA A 40 4.87 -39.47 11.16
C ALA A 40 5.07 -38.86 9.73
N GLY A 41 4.78 -37.59 9.59
CA GLY A 41 4.94 -36.84 8.38
C GLY A 41 4.69 -35.35 8.64
N VAL A 42 5.16 -34.50 7.73
CA VAL A 42 4.92 -33.07 7.74
C VAL A 42 4.36 -32.69 6.40
N THR A 43 3.20 -32.05 6.41
CA THR A 43 2.65 -31.47 5.18
C THR A 43 3.45 -30.22 4.83
N ILE A 44 4.08 -30.22 3.68
CA ILE A 44 4.81 -29.08 3.11
C ILE A 44 3.98 -28.55 1.95
N THR A 45 3.52 -27.31 2.08
CA THR A 45 2.89 -26.57 1.00
C THR A 45 3.80 -25.39 0.65
N PRO A 46 4.24 -25.26 -0.60
CA PRO A 46 5.05 -24.12 -1.00
C PRO A 46 4.27 -22.82 -0.75
N LYS A 47 4.76 -21.98 0.16
CA LYS A 47 4.10 -20.71 0.52
C LYS A 47 4.63 -19.53 -0.27
N THR A 48 5.80 -19.65 -0.88
CA THR A 48 6.49 -18.56 -1.55
C THR A 48 7.09 -19.06 -2.85
N PRO A 49 6.93 -18.34 -3.97
CA PRO A 49 7.62 -18.67 -5.20
C PRO A 49 9.13 -18.64 -4.98
N LEU A 50 9.81 -19.71 -5.32
CA LEU A 50 11.26 -19.75 -5.30
C LEU A 50 11.84 -19.01 -6.51
N HIS A 51 13.11 -18.62 -6.43
CA HIS A 51 13.82 -18.10 -7.59
C HIS A 51 13.89 -19.16 -8.68
N PHE A 52 13.35 -18.83 -9.85
CA PHE A 52 13.36 -19.67 -11.03
C PHE A 52 14.39 -19.13 -12.04
N VAL A 53 14.81 -19.97 -12.97
CA VAL A 53 15.71 -19.55 -14.05
C VAL A 53 14.91 -18.71 -15.04
N PRO A 54 15.19 -17.41 -15.18
CA PRO A 54 14.38 -16.51 -16.01
C PRO A 54 14.21 -16.95 -17.46
N GLU A 55 15.22 -17.61 -18.02
CA GLU A 55 15.23 -18.10 -19.40
C GLU A 55 14.15 -19.14 -19.65
N GLU A 56 13.79 -19.95 -18.66
CA GLU A 56 12.69 -20.94 -18.75
C GLU A 56 11.32 -20.27 -18.91
N TYR A 57 11.21 -18.99 -18.54
CA TYR A 57 10.01 -18.18 -18.60
C TYR A 57 10.06 -17.08 -19.67
N GLY A 58 10.99 -17.19 -20.62
CA GLY A 58 11.14 -16.24 -21.71
C GLY A 58 11.75 -14.89 -21.31
N LEU A 59 12.36 -14.79 -20.13
CA LEU A 59 13.10 -13.62 -19.68
C LEU A 59 14.61 -13.87 -19.83
N SER A 60 15.38 -12.80 -19.91
CA SER A 60 16.84 -12.86 -19.95
C SER A 60 17.44 -12.43 -18.62
N SER A 61 18.21 -13.30 -17.97
CA SER A 61 18.97 -12.96 -16.77
C SER A 61 19.90 -11.76 -17.00
N ALA A 62 20.46 -11.61 -18.20
CA ALA A 62 21.28 -10.46 -18.56
C ALA A 62 20.47 -9.16 -18.61
N HIS A 63 19.22 -9.21 -19.09
CA HIS A 63 18.33 -8.06 -19.08
C HIS A 63 17.86 -7.73 -17.65
N LEU A 64 17.54 -8.72 -16.83
CA LEU A 64 17.17 -8.50 -15.43
C LEU A 64 18.30 -7.84 -14.63
N LYS A 65 19.56 -8.17 -14.91
CA LYS A 65 20.72 -7.48 -14.29
C LYS A 65 20.76 -5.96 -14.56
N ARG A 66 20.07 -5.46 -15.59
CA ARG A 66 19.96 -4.01 -15.83
C ARG A 66 19.19 -3.31 -14.71
N ILE A 67 18.31 -4.03 -14.01
CA ILE A 67 17.60 -3.51 -12.82
C ILE A 67 18.61 -3.11 -11.75
N ASP A 68 19.66 -3.93 -11.52
CA ASP A 68 20.75 -3.60 -10.59
C ASP A 68 21.38 -2.24 -10.93
N SER A 69 21.69 -2.05 -12.22
CA SER A 69 22.33 -0.81 -12.71
C SER A 69 21.40 0.40 -12.55
N ILE A 70 20.10 0.24 -12.84
CA ILE A 70 19.10 1.31 -12.72
C ILE A 70 18.89 1.68 -11.24
N ALA A 71 18.75 0.69 -10.37
CA ALA A 71 18.56 0.91 -8.93
C ALA A 71 19.78 1.63 -8.31
N LEU A 72 20.99 1.18 -8.63
CA LEU A 72 22.22 1.81 -8.16
C LEU A 72 22.45 3.20 -8.74
N ASP A 73 21.99 3.44 -9.98
CA ASP A 73 22.07 4.76 -10.61
C ASP A 73 21.14 5.76 -9.92
N GLY A 74 19.91 5.37 -9.60
CA GLY A 74 18.98 6.19 -8.81
C GLY A 74 19.57 6.60 -7.45
N ILE A 75 20.22 5.67 -6.76
CA ILE A 75 20.94 5.95 -5.50
C ILE A 75 22.09 6.94 -5.73
N ARG A 76 22.91 6.74 -6.77
CA ARG A 76 24.04 7.64 -7.08
C ARG A 76 23.57 9.06 -7.43
N GLN A 77 22.45 9.18 -8.11
CA GLN A 77 21.85 10.47 -8.45
C GLN A 77 21.11 11.13 -7.27
N GLY A 78 20.99 10.42 -6.13
CA GLY A 78 20.29 10.93 -4.95
C GLY A 78 18.77 10.96 -5.10
N ALA A 79 18.20 10.18 -6.01
CA ALA A 79 16.75 10.07 -6.18
C ALA A 79 16.10 9.38 -4.96
N TYR A 80 16.78 8.40 -4.40
CA TYR A 80 16.42 7.69 -3.16
C TYR A 80 17.67 7.10 -2.51
N PRO A 81 17.68 6.87 -1.17
CA PRO A 81 18.84 6.33 -0.47
C PRO A 81 18.96 4.80 -0.56
N GLY A 82 17.84 4.11 -0.77
CA GLY A 82 17.74 2.67 -0.92
C GLY A 82 16.39 2.24 -1.42
N CYS A 83 16.28 0.99 -1.89
CA CYS A 83 15.04 0.47 -2.44
C CYS A 83 14.96 -1.06 -2.38
N GLN A 84 13.74 -1.59 -2.55
CA GLN A 84 13.45 -2.99 -2.84
C GLN A 84 12.85 -3.11 -4.22
N VAL A 85 13.22 -4.14 -4.98
CA VAL A 85 12.66 -4.44 -6.29
C VAL A 85 12.29 -5.91 -6.36
N VAL A 86 11.04 -6.19 -6.73
CA VAL A 86 10.55 -7.55 -6.97
C VAL A 86 9.92 -7.63 -8.35
N VAL A 87 10.27 -8.67 -9.11
CA VAL A 87 9.65 -9.01 -10.39
C VAL A 87 9.18 -10.45 -10.34
N LEU A 88 7.89 -10.65 -10.62
CA LEU A 88 7.31 -11.99 -10.81
C LEU A 88 6.95 -12.18 -12.28
N LYS A 89 7.13 -13.39 -12.76
CA LYS A 89 6.67 -13.86 -14.08
C LYS A 89 5.99 -15.21 -13.90
N ASN A 90 4.75 -15.35 -14.37
CA ASN A 90 3.96 -16.56 -14.22
C ASN A 90 3.89 -17.06 -12.77
N GLY A 91 3.77 -16.13 -11.80
CA GLY A 91 3.71 -16.44 -10.37
C GLY A 91 5.07 -16.76 -9.71
N HIS A 92 6.17 -16.75 -10.45
CA HIS A 92 7.51 -17.09 -9.95
C HIS A 92 8.40 -15.85 -9.79
N ILE A 93 9.17 -15.79 -8.70
CA ILE A 93 10.12 -14.71 -8.47
C ILE A 93 11.30 -14.82 -9.45
N MET A 94 11.42 -13.86 -10.36
CA MET A 94 12.52 -13.75 -11.32
C MET A 94 13.59 -12.79 -10.83
N PHE A 95 13.20 -11.81 -10.01
CA PHE A 95 14.10 -10.83 -9.43
C PHE A 95 13.58 -10.41 -8.06
N ASP A 96 14.46 -10.38 -7.06
CA ASP A 96 14.14 -9.96 -5.70
C ASP A 96 15.41 -9.47 -5.03
N LYS A 97 15.58 -8.15 -4.94
CA LYS A 97 16.76 -7.53 -4.35
C LYS A 97 16.45 -6.24 -3.61
N ALA A 98 17.26 -6.00 -2.60
CA ALA A 98 17.33 -4.73 -1.89
C ALA A 98 18.66 -4.01 -2.20
N PHE A 99 18.62 -2.68 -2.25
CA PHE A 99 19.77 -1.84 -2.60
C PHE A 99 19.89 -0.66 -1.65
N GLY A 100 21.12 -0.22 -1.43
CA GLY A 100 21.40 1.02 -0.72
C GLY A 100 21.18 0.93 0.79
N THR A 101 20.78 2.04 1.37
CA THR A 101 20.69 2.23 2.82
C THR A 101 19.41 3.00 3.18
N TYR A 102 19.09 3.09 4.47
CA TYR A 102 17.87 3.77 4.97
C TYR A 102 17.84 5.27 4.65
N THR A 103 18.94 5.97 4.85
CA THR A 103 19.01 7.44 4.74
C THR A 103 20.28 7.95 4.09
N GLY A 104 21.11 7.07 3.51
CA GLY A 104 22.38 7.41 2.90
C GLY A 104 23.59 6.90 3.68
N LYS A 105 24.76 7.44 3.38
CA LYS A 105 26.06 6.95 3.91
C LYS A 105 26.05 6.87 5.44
N GLY A 106 26.44 5.72 5.96
CA GLY A 106 26.58 5.47 7.41
C GLY A 106 25.29 5.00 8.09
N SER A 107 24.16 4.92 7.38
CA SER A 107 22.93 4.33 7.90
C SER A 107 22.83 2.82 7.58
N PRO A 108 21.93 2.06 8.23
CA PRO A 108 21.72 0.64 7.97
C PRO A 108 21.46 0.35 6.50
N ARG A 109 21.86 -0.82 6.01
CA ARG A 109 21.53 -1.30 4.67
C ARG A 109 20.06 -1.66 4.60
N VAL A 110 19.48 -1.51 3.42
CA VAL A 110 18.13 -2.02 3.14
C VAL A 110 18.21 -3.52 2.88
N GLU A 111 17.35 -4.27 3.56
CA GLU A 111 17.17 -5.70 3.38
C GLU A 111 15.77 -5.97 2.80
N SER A 112 15.56 -7.15 2.20
CA SER A 112 14.28 -7.52 1.58
C SER A 112 13.11 -7.68 2.58
N THR A 113 13.42 -7.75 3.87
CA THR A 113 12.44 -7.84 4.97
C THR A 113 12.11 -6.48 5.59
N ASN A 114 12.79 -5.41 5.19
CA ASN A 114 12.50 -4.08 5.73
C ASN A 114 11.16 -3.55 5.20
N ILE A 115 10.48 -2.84 6.08
CA ILE A 115 9.12 -2.39 5.88
C ILE A 115 9.11 -0.93 5.42
N TYR A 116 8.37 -0.64 4.37
CA TYR A 116 8.21 0.69 3.78
C TYR A 116 6.81 1.25 3.99
N ASP A 117 6.70 2.56 4.18
CA ASP A 117 5.45 3.30 4.03
C ASP A 117 5.03 3.28 2.56
N LEU A 118 3.94 2.62 2.26
CA LEU A 118 3.43 2.46 0.90
C LEU A 118 2.80 3.72 0.31
N ALA A 119 2.55 4.74 1.12
CA ALA A 119 1.84 5.95 0.71
C ALA A 119 0.53 5.59 -0.06
N SER A 120 0.31 6.19 -1.23
CA SER A 120 -0.92 5.93 -2.01
C SER A 120 -1.05 4.51 -2.57
N LEU A 121 0.00 3.70 -2.54
CA LEU A 121 -0.12 2.28 -2.85
C LEU A 121 -1.02 1.56 -1.82
N SER A 122 -1.23 2.15 -0.63
CA SER A 122 -2.23 1.73 0.36
C SER A 122 -3.65 1.67 -0.21
N LYS A 123 -3.96 2.52 -1.20
CA LYS A 123 -5.27 2.54 -1.84
C LYS A 123 -5.60 1.21 -2.52
N THR A 124 -4.63 0.65 -3.22
CA THR A 124 -4.82 -0.57 -4.03
C THR A 124 -4.40 -1.84 -3.30
N THR A 125 -3.44 -1.77 -2.37
CA THR A 125 -2.99 -2.90 -1.56
C THR A 125 -3.82 -3.08 -0.28
N GLY A 126 -4.63 -2.08 0.07
CA GLY A 126 -5.49 -2.04 1.27
C GLY A 126 -6.94 -1.75 0.93
N THR A 127 -7.32 -0.49 0.91
CA THR A 127 -8.72 -0.04 0.82
C THR A 127 -9.49 -0.68 -0.33
N LEU A 128 -8.90 -0.74 -1.53
CA LEU A 128 -9.54 -1.32 -2.70
C LEU A 128 -9.78 -2.82 -2.54
N LEU A 129 -8.85 -3.57 -1.93
CA LEU A 129 -9.08 -4.99 -1.64
C LEU A 129 -10.30 -5.19 -0.74
N ALA A 130 -10.44 -4.37 0.31
CA ALA A 130 -11.60 -4.42 1.20
C ALA A 130 -12.89 -4.05 0.45
N ILE A 131 -12.87 -3.04 -0.41
CA ILE A 131 -14.00 -2.64 -1.27
C ILE A 131 -14.36 -3.78 -2.23
N MET A 132 -13.39 -4.39 -2.92
CA MET A 132 -13.61 -5.54 -3.80
C MET A 132 -14.25 -6.71 -3.03
N LYS A 133 -13.77 -7.02 -1.82
CA LYS A 133 -14.32 -8.10 -0.99
C LYS A 133 -15.75 -7.82 -0.54
N LEU A 134 -16.07 -6.59 -0.16
CA LEU A 134 -17.43 -6.19 0.22
C LEU A 134 -18.37 -6.19 -0.97
N TYR A 135 -17.90 -5.77 -2.14
CA TYR A 135 -18.65 -5.87 -3.41
C TYR A 135 -18.93 -7.32 -3.78
N ASP A 136 -17.91 -8.17 -3.71
CA ASP A 136 -18.00 -9.62 -3.96
C ASP A 136 -19.00 -10.31 -3.04
N LYS A 137 -19.14 -9.83 -1.78
CA LYS A 137 -20.13 -10.27 -0.82
C LYS A 137 -21.53 -9.63 -1.00
N GLY A 138 -21.73 -8.83 -2.05
CA GLY A 138 -23.00 -8.15 -2.34
C GLY A 138 -23.42 -7.12 -1.27
N ARG A 139 -22.47 -6.50 -0.57
CA ARG A 139 -22.75 -5.56 0.51
C ARG A 139 -23.10 -4.14 0.01
N PHE A 140 -22.83 -3.85 -1.24
CA PHE A 140 -23.16 -2.60 -1.93
C PHE A 140 -23.08 -2.79 -3.45
N ASN A 141 -23.63 -1.83 -4.22
CA ASN A 141 -23.46 -1.73 -5.67
C ASN A 141 -22.61 -0.50 -6.03
N LEU A 142 -21.88 -0.55 -7.15
CA LEU A 142 -21.05 0.57 -7.61
C LEU A 142 -21.86 1.87 -7.83
N THR A 143 -23.14 1.75 -8.13
CA THR A 143 -24.08 2.86 -8.35
C THR A 143 -24.69 3.41 -7.06
N ASP A 144 -24.48 2.76 -5.92
CA ASP A 144 -24.97 3.24 -4.63
C ASP A 144 -24.30 4.58 -4.27
N LYS A 145 -25.06 5.45 -3.62
CA LYS A 145 -24.55 6.73 -3.15
C LYS A 145 -23.74 6.53 -1.87
N ILE A 146 -22.59 7.17 -1.80
CA ILE A 146 -21.74 7.09 -0.59
C ILE A 146 -22.47 7.60 0.66
N SER A 147 -23.40 8.55 0.49
CA SER A 147 -24.22 9.12 1.57
C SER A 147 -25.26 8.14 2.15
N ASP A 148 -25.62 7.09 1.42
CA ASP A 148 -26.53 6.05 1.92
C ASP A 148 -25.85 5.26 3.06
N HIS A 149 -24.52 5.19 3.05
CA HIS A 149 -23.71 4.49 4.03
C HIS A 149 -23.03 5.44 5.03
N LEU A 150 -22.78 6.70 4.65
CA LEU A 150 -22.13 7.71 5.49
C LEU A 150 -23.10 8.89 5.75
N PRO A 151 -23.92 8.81 6.82
CA PRO A 151 -25.03 9.75 7.06
C PRO A 151 -24.61 11.23 7.18
N PHE A 152 -23.37 11.52 7.56
CA PHE A 152 -22.88 12.91 7.67
C PHE A 152 -22.84 13.63 6.32
N LEU A 153 -22.89 12.90 5.19
CA LEU A 153 -22.91 13.45 3.83
C LEU A 153 -24.34 13.73 3.30
N GLN A 154 -25.38 13.17 3.93
CA GLN A 154 -26.76 13.24 3.41
C GLN A 154 -27.31 14.66 3.23
N ARG A 155 -26.86 15.61 4.06
CA ARG A 155 -27.31 17.01 4.03
C ARG A 155 -26.28 17.95 3.40
N THR A 156 -25.37 17.41 2.56
CA THR A 156 -24.33 18.17 1.88
C THR A 156 -24.51 18.11 0.36
N ASP A 157 -23.73 18.89 -0.36
CA ASP A 157 -23.63 18.84 -1.83
C ASP A 157 -23.07 17.48 -2.34
N LYS A 158 -22.57 16.60 -1.46
CA LYS A 158 -21.99 15.29 -1.77
C LYS A 158 -22.97 14.14 -1.71
N LYS A 159 -24.27 14.41 -1.40
CA LYS A 159 -25.29 13.39 -1.19
C LYS A 159 -25.49 12.45 -2.40
N ASP A 160 -25.21 12.91 -3.61
CA ASP A 160 -25.46 12.19 -4.85
C ASP A 160 -24.18 11.60 -5.50
N ILE A 161 -23.06 11.59 -4.78
CA ILE A 161 -21.81 10.97 -5.26
C ILE A 161 -21.95 9.45 -5.19
N THR A 162 -21.71 8.75 -6.31
CA THR A 162 -21.68 7.30 -6.33
C THR A 162 -20.30 6.74 -5.93
N ILE A 163 -20.28 5.50 -5.43
CA ILE A 163 -19.05 4.79 -5.10
C ILE A 163 -18.16 4.64 -6.35
N GLN A 164 -18.77 4.36 -7.52
CA GLN A 164 -18.06 4.27 -8.79
C GLN A 164 -17.35 5.58 -9.18
N GLU A 165 -18.00 6.73 -8.98
CA GLU A 165 -17.40 8.04 -9.27
C GLU A 165 -16.17 8.31 -8.38
N ILE A 166 -16.20 7.86 -7.13
CA ILE A 166 -15.05 7.96 -6.23
C ILE A 166 -13.90 7.08 -6.72
N LEU A 167 -14.18 5.81 -7.07
CA LEU A 167 -13.20 4.87 -7.57
C LEU A 167 -12.50 5.35 -8.85
N TYR A 168 -13.23 6.03 -9.74
CA TYR A 168 -12.67 6.65 -10.94
C TYR A 168 -12.00 8.00 -10.71
N HIS A 169 -11.98 8.52 -9.48
CA HIS A 169 -11.52 9.89 -9.18
C HIS A 169 -12.23 10.98 -10.01
N GLN A 170 -13.53 10.84 -10.23
CA GLN A 170 -14.33 11.78 -11.02
C GLN A 170 -15.57 12.30 -10.29
N SER A 171 -15.57 12.21 -8.97
CA SER A 171 -16.68 12.58 -8.10
C SER A 171 -16.85 14.10 -7.88
N GLY A 172 -15.85 14.91 -8.24
CA GLY A 172 -15.81 16.34 -7.92
C GLY A 172 -15.27 16.67 -6.52
N LEU A 173 -14.90 15.67 -5.73
CA LEU A 173 -14.25 15.86 -4.44
C LEU A 173 -12.89 16.56 -4.61
N PRO A 174 -12.45 17.38 -3.62
CA PRO A 174 -11.11 17.95 -3.65
C PRO A 174 -10.04 16.85 -3.64
N SER A 175 -8.89 17.13 -4.24
CA SER A 175 -7.78 16.17 -4.22
C SER A 175 -7.27 15.90 -2.81
N TRP A 176 -7.28 16.91 -1.94
CA TRP A 176 -6.71 16.86 -0.61
C TRP A 176 -7.32 17.95 0.29
N ILE A 177 -7.39 17.71 1.61
CA ILE A 177 -7.80 18.66 2.64
C ILE A 177 -6.74 18.67 3.75
N PRO A 178 -6.18 19.84 4.10
CA PRO A 178 -5.14 19.96 5.13
C PRO A 178 -5.74 19.93 6.54
N PHE A 179 -6.28 18.81 6.97
CA PHE A 179 -6.96 18.67 8.27
C PHE A 179 -6.10 19.14 9.44
N TYR A 180 -4.78 18.94 9.38
CA TYR A 180 -3.84 19.34 10.42
C TYR A 180 -3.88 20.84 10.71
N GLN A 181 -4.32 21.69 9.78
CA GLN A 181 -4.43 23.13 10.00
C GLN A 181 -5.48 23.47 11.07
N GLU A 182 -6.49 22.63 11.26
CA GLU A 182 -7.47 22.79 12.31
C GLU A 182 -6.88 22.60 13.72
N ALA A 183 -5.80 21.80 13.81
CA ALA A 183 -5.07 21.59 15.05
C ALA A 183 -3.98 22.66 15.32
N ILE A 184 -3.70 23.55 14.37
CA ILE A 184 -2.72 24.63 14.55
C ILE A 184 -3.40 25.84 15.19
N ASP A 185 -2.79 26.37 16.24
CA ASP A 185 -3.18 27.60 16.87
C ASP A 185 -2.72 28.79 16.00
N LYS A 186 -3.69 29.51 15.41
CA LYS A 186 -3.44 30.62 14.49
C LYS A 186 -2.83 31.83 15.18
N ASP A 187 -3.02 31.97 16.49
CA ASP A 187 -2.49 33.09 17.29
C ASP A 187 -1.08 32.81 17.81
N SER A 188 -0.54 31.60 17.51
CA SER A 188 0.77 31.16 17.99
C SER A 188 1.95 31.53 17.08
N TYR A 189 1.68 32.14 15.92
CA TYR A 189 2.71 32.54 14.95
C TYR A 189 2.32 33.84 14.24
N ASP A 190 3.33 34.61 13.83
CA ASP A 190 3.13 35.87 13.13
C ASP A 190 2.92 35.66 11.62
N GLY A 191 1.99 36.40 11.04
CA GLY A 191 1.76 36.46 9.62
C GLY A 191 1.04 35.24 9.05
N ARG A 192 1.57 34.68 7.94
CA ARG A 192 0.97 33.53 7.23
C ARG A 192 1.71 32.25 7.58
N LEU A 193 1.00 31.11 7.56
CA LEU A 193 1.60 29.80 7.72
C LEU A 193 2.45 29.40 6.51
N PHE A 194 2.04 29.83 5.31
CA PHE A 194 2.69 29.49 4.04
C PHE A 194 3.01 30.72 3.20
N SER A 195 4.10 30.63 2.43
CA SER A 195 4.57 31.61 1.47
C SER A 195 4.97 30.94 0.15
N ALA A 196 4.81 31.65 -0.96
CA ALA A 196 5.31 31.21 -2.27
C ALA A 196 6.84 31.42 -2.43
N ARG A 197 7.48 32.07 -1.46
CA ARG A 197 8.93 32.38 -1.48
C ARG A 197 9.53 32.08 -0.11
N LYS A 198 10.80 31.71 -0.11
CA LYS A 198 11.59 31.60 1.11
C LYS A 198 11.83 32.99 1.70
N ASP A 199 11.58 33.12 3.00
CA ASP A 199 11.92 34.32 3.79
C ASP A 199 12.30 33.92 5.24
N VAL A 200 12.54 34.90 6.10
CA VAL A 200 12.95 34.69 7.50
C VAL A 200 11.87 33.95 8.33
N HIS A 201 10.60 34.11 7.99
CA HIS A 201 9.48 33.46 8.67
C HIS A 201 9.12 32.11 8.03
N HIS A 202 9.47 31.90 6.76
CA HIS A 202 9.16 30.70 5.98
C HIS A 202 10.45 30.01 5.49
N PRO A 203 11.29 29.45 6.39
CA PRO A 203 12.57 28.83 6.02
C PRO A 203 12.42 27.41 5.50
N VAL A 204 11.30 26.72 5.75
CA VAL A 204 11.10 25.29 5.45
C VAL A 204 10.34 25.13 4.15
N GLN A 205 11.00 24.52 3.15
CA GLN A 205 10.34 24.15 1.90
C GLN A 205 9.53 22.88 2.11
N ILE A 206 8.24 22.92 1.76
CA ILE A 206 7.29 21.80 1.85
C ILE A 206 6.66 21.41 0.51
N GLY A 207 6.96 22.15 -0.52
CA GLY A 207 6.50 21.88 -1.89
C GLY A 207 7.37 22.60 -2.91
N THR A 208 7.17 22.37 -4.20
CA THR A 208 7.99 22.95 -5.27
C THR A 208 8.06 24.48 -5.18
N THR A 209 6.93 25.11 -4.81
CA THR A 209 6.80 26.58 -4.72
C THR A 209 6.20 27.02 -3.38
N THR A 210 6.27 26.16 -2.36
CA THR A 210 5.65 26.46 -1.06
C THR A 210 6.65 26.34 0.06
N TRP A 211 6.72 27.38 0.87
CA TRP A 211 7.56 27.51 2.05
C TRP A 211 6.70 27.72 3.29
N ALA A 212 7.07 27.13 4.42
CA ALA A 212 6.27 27.11 5.63
C ALA A 212 6.96 27.79 6.81
N ASN A 213 6.14 28.36 7.69
CA ASN A 213 6.55 28.85 9.00
C ASN A 213 6.44 27.70 10.02
N PRO A 214 7.56 27.16 10.54
CA PRO A 214 7.53 26.06 11.49
C PRO A 214 7.32 26.51 12.95
N LYS A 215 7.18 27.81 13.23
CA LYS A 215 7.12 28.37 14.60
C LYS A 215 5.73 28.36 15.22
N PHE A 216 4.77 27.64 14.63
CA PHE A 216 3.43 27.49 15.19
C PHE A 216 3.42 26.56 16.41
N LYS A 217 2.36 26.66 17.22
CA LYS A 217 1.98 25.72 18.26
C LYS A 217 0.71 24.98 17.86
N PHE A 218 0.55 23.77 18.34
CA PHE A 218 -0.73 23.08 18.25
C PHE A 218 -1.69 23.55 19.34
N LYS A 219 -2.98 23.49 19.05
CA LYS A 219 -4.04 23.67 20.04
C LYS A 219 -4.01 22.51 21.03
N SER A 220 -4.00 22.82 22.30
CA SER A 220 -3.96 21.82 23.37
C SER A 220 -5.20 20.94 23.43
N GLU A 221 -6.34 21.38 22.86
CA GLU A 221 -7.55 20.57 22.75
C GLU A 221 -7.40 19.37 21.78
N TYR A 222 -6.48 19.45 20.81
CA TYR A 222 -6.27 18.40 19.80
C TYR A 222 -4.96 17.65 19.95
N ILE A 223 -3.89 18.29 20.38
CA ILE A 223 -2.54 17.69 20.43
C ILE A 223 -1.96 17.78 21.84
N SER A 224 -1.41 16.64 22.29
CA SER A 224 -0.66 16.49 23.54
C SER A 224 0.72 15.92 23.27
N PRO A 225 1.78 16.34 24.01
CA PRO A 225 3.09 15.72 23.92
C PRO A 225 3.17 14.34 24.61
N VAL A 226 2.14 13.97 25.36
CA VAL A 226 2.09 12.69 26.09
C VAL A 226 0.73 12.01 25.90
N LYS A 227 0.73 10.70 25.92
CA LYS A 227 -0.48 9.88 25.91
C LYS A 227 -1.23 10.07 27.23
N THR A 228 -2.45 10.63 27.18
CA THR A 228 -3.28 10.84 28.37
C THR A 228 -4.75 11.01 27.98
N GLY A 229 -5.68 10.49 28.80
CA GLY A 229 -7.12 10.67 28.59
C GLY A 229 -7.55 10.31 27.17
N ASP A 230 -8.09 11.28 26.45
CA ASP A 230 -8.56 11.13 25.05
C ASP A 230 -7.46 11.28 24.00
N TYR A 231 -6.24 11.64 24.37
CA TYR A 231 -5.07 11.73 23.47
C TYR A 231 -4.44 10.36 23.34
N THR A 232 -5.07 9.53 22.52
CA THR A 232 -4.73 8.10 22.37
C THR A 232 -4.14 7.76 21.01
N VAL A 233 -4.23 8.67 20.04
CA VAL A 233 -3.79 8.47 18.67
C VAL A 233 -2.39 9.05 18.49
N GLN A 234 -1.38 8.20 18.34
CA GLN A 234 -0.01 8.63 18.14
C GLN A 234 0.25 8.98 16.67
N ILE A 235 0.67 10.23 16.39
CA ILE A 235 0.93 10.72 15.02
C ILE A 235 2.43 10.83 14.70
N CYS A 236 3.28 10.81 15.72
CA CYS A 236 4.73 10.69 15.65
C CYS A 236 5.27 10.36 17.06
N ASP A 237 6.58 10.23 17.25
CA ASP A 237 7.16 9.84 18.54
C ASP A 237 6.73 10.77 19.69
N SER A 238 6.60 12.06 19.42
CA SER A 238 6.40 13.11 20.41
C SER A 238 5.00 13.73 20.46
N LEU A 239 4.04 13.28 19.60
CA LEU A 239 2.72 13.92 19.48
C LEU A 239 1.58 12.90 19.51
N TRP A 240 0.60 13.20 20.33
CA TRP A 240 -0.63 12.44 20.51
C TRP A 240 -1.85 13.28 20.17
N LEU A 241 -2.67 12.79 19.24
CA LEU A 241 -3.89 13.42 18.78
C LEU A 241 -5.07 12.95 19.64
N ASN A 242 -5.96 13.89 19.96
CA ASN A 242 -7.23 13.59 20.60
C ASN A 242 -8.14 12.82 19.63
N ARG A 243 -8.71 11.71 20.09
CA ARG A 243 -9.62 10.87 19.28
C ARG A 243 -10.84 11.62 18.73
N SER A 244 -11.26 12.71 19.37
CA SER A 244 -12.35 13.57 18.90
C SER A 244 -12.05 14.25 17.55
N PHE A 245 -10.79 14.32 17.13
CA PHE A 245 -10.39 14.94 15.88
C PHE A 245 -11.00 14.26 14.65
N ARG A 246 -11.41 12.99 14.76
CA ARG A 246 -12.17 12.29 13.72
C ARG A 246 -13.40 13.07 13.29
N LYS A 247 -14.12 13.68 14.24
CA LYS A 247 -15.30 14.51 13.96
C LYS A 247 -14.94 15.77 13.17
N VAL A 248 -13.81 16.41 13.51
CA VAL A 248 -13.29 17.57 12.74
C VAL A 248 -13.03 17.19 11.28
N ILE A 249 -12.46 16.00 11.03
CA ILE A 249 -12.25 15.51 9.66
C ILE A 249 -13.58 15.35 8.92
N GLU A 250 -14.59 14.73 9.54
CA GLU A 250 -15.91 14.54 8.95
C GLU A 250 -16.58 15.89 8.62
N GLU A 251 -16.53 16.85 9.54
CA GLU A 251 -17.03 18.21 9.34
C GLU A 251 -16.30 18.90 8.17
N LYS A 252 -14.98 18.83 8.10
CA LYS A 252 -14.19 19.43 7.00
C LYS A 252 -14.46 18.79 5.65
N ILE A 253 -14.69 17.48 5.60
CA ILE A 253 -15.12 16.81 4.36
C ILE A 253 -16.53 17.28 3.97
N ALA A 254 -17.45 17.38 4.92
CA ALA A 254 -18.81 17.85 4.69
C ALA A 254 -18.87 19.29 4.16
N GLU A 255 -18.05 20.18 4.74
CA GLU A 255 -17.95 21.62 4.39
C GLU A 255 -17.22 21.87 3.06
N ALA A 256 -16.26 21.03 2.69
CA ALA A 256 -15.45 21.22 1.49
C ALA A 256 -16.32 21.30 0.24
N PRO A 257 -16.21 22.34 -0.61
CA PRO A 257 -17.08 22.51 -1.76
C PRO A 257 -16.86 21.42 -2.80
N LEU A 258 -17.95 20.84 -3.30
CA LEU A 258 -17.91 19.92 -4.42
C LEU A 258 -17.66 20.70 -5.71
N LYS A 259 -16.72 20.24 -6.54
CA LYS A 259 -16.40 20.82 -7.83
C LYS A 259 -17.13 20.06 -8.96
N GLN A 260 -17.00 20.59 -10.19
CA GLN A 260 -17.50 19.89 -11.36
C GLN A 260 -16.93 18.48 -11.47
N LYS A 261 -17.77 17.50 -11.80
CA LYS A 261 -17.39 16.12 -12.04
C LYS A 261 -16.45 16.02 -13.24
N ARG A 262 -15.17 15.82 -12.96
CA ARG A 262 -14.08 15.59 -13.90
C ARG A 262 -13.01 14.76 -13.23
N TYR A 263 -12.06 14.26 -13.98
CA TYR A 263 -10.92 13.57 -13.39
C TYR A 263 -10.10 14.53 -12.51
N VAL A 264 -10.07 14.26 -11.22
CA VAL A 264 -9.20 14.88 -10.21
C VAL A 264 -8.83 13.79 -9.22
N TYR A 265 -7.58 13.36 -9.23
CA TYR A 265 -7.06 12.43 -8.25
C TYR A 265 -7.38 12.92 -6.82
N SER A 266 -8.08 12.12 -6.04
CA SER A 266 -8.62 12.54 -4.74
C SER A 266 -8.27 11.54 -3.64
N ASP A 267 -7.48 11.99 -2.66
CA ASP A 267 -7.26 11.29 -1.39
C ASP A 267 -8.51 11.29 -0.53
N VAL A 268 -9.28 12.38 -0.57
CA VAL A 268 -10.56 12.51 0.18
C VAL A 268 -11.53 11.39 -0.22
N GLY A 269 -11.60 11.06 -1.51
CA GLY A 269 -12.43 9.96 -1.98
C GLY A 269 -12.04 8.62 -1.34
N PHE A 270 -10.76 8.32 -1.24
CA PHE A 270 -10.30 7.09 -0.61
C PHE A 270 -10.41 7.10 0.92
N ILE A 271 -10.33 8.26 1.58
CA ILE A 271 -10.71 8.40 2.99
C ILE A 271 -12.18 7.98 3.18
N LEU A 272 -13.09 8.48 2.33
CA LEU A 272 -14.51 8.08 2.37
C LEU A 272 -14.70 6.59 2.08
N LEU A 273 -13.95 6.00 1.15
CA LEU A 273 -14.00 4.54 0.90
C LEU A 273 -13.50 3.75 2.11
N GLY A 274 -12.48 4.22 2.83
CA GLY A 274 -12.05 3.60 4.08
C GLY A 274 -13.14 3.63 5.15
N MET A 275 -13.82 4.78 5.31
CA MET A 275 -14.98 4.90 6.20
C MET A 275 -16.15 3.97 5.78
N LEU A 276 -16.38 3.84 4.46
CA LEU A 276 -17.38 2.91 3.91
C LEU A 276 -17.04 1.46 4.30
N VAL A 277 -15.77 1.06 4.18
CA VAL A 277 -15.33 -0.28 4.61
C VAL A 277 -15.67 -0.50 6.07
N GLU A 278 -15.33 0.44 6.96
CA GLU A 278 -15.62 0.34 8.40
C GLU A 278 -17.11 0.19 8.66
N GLN A 279 -17.93 0.99 7.98
CA GLN A 279 -19.40 0.96 8.10
C GLN A 279 -20.00 -0.36 7.64
N LEU A 280 -19.58 -0.88 6.47
CA LEU A 280 -20.14 -2.10 5.89
C LEU A 280 -19.62 -3.37 6.56
N ALA A 281 -18.35 -3.36 7.02
CA ALA A 281 -17.74 -4.48 7.71
C ALA A 281 -18.13 -4.56 9.19
N GLY A 282 -18.57 -3.45 9.81
CA GLY A 282 -18.88 -3.36 11.23
C GLY A 282 -17.65 -3.48 12.13
N MET A 283 -16.45 -3.23 11.58
CA MET A 283 -15.17 -3.28 12.29
C MET A 283 -14.14 -2.34 11.64
N PRO A 284 -13.03 -2.00 12.33
CA PRO A 284 -11.95 -1.22 11.74
C PRO A 284 -11.43 -1.85 10.44
N MET A 285 -11.13 -1.00 9.45
CA MET A 285 -10.65 -1.45 8.12
C MET A 285 -9.38 -2.31 8.24
N GLU A 286 -8.45 -1.97 9.14
CA GLU A 286 -7.24 -2.77 9.35
C GLU A 286 -7.56 -4.20 9.79
N ALA A 287 -8.51 -4.36 10.72
CA ALA A 287 -8.92 -5.67 11.23
C ALA A 287 -9.61 -6.49 10.13
N TYR A 288 -10.44 -5.84 9.30
CA TYR A 288 -11.08 -6.48 8.16
C TYR A 288 -10.06 -6.99 7.15
N LEU A 289 -9.07 -6.15 6.77
CA LEU A 289 -8.01 -6.53 5.84
C LEU A 289 -7.11 -7.64 6.40
N GLN A 290 -6.76 -7.56 7.69
CA GLN A 290 -5.97 -8.59 8.36
C GLN A 290 -6.66 -9.95 8.28
N ARG A 291 -7.95 -10.00 8.61
CA ARG A 291 -8.76 -11.24 8.62
C ARG A 291 -9.02 -11.80 7.23
N GLU A 292 -9.39 -10.94 6.27
CA GLU A 292 -9.85 -11.39 4.94
C GLU A 292 -8.69 -11.66 3.97
N PHE A 293 -7.53 -11.02 4.17
CA PHE A 293 -6.42 -11.07 3.23
C PHE A 293 -5.05 -11.34 3.89
N TYR A 294 -4.57 -10.46 4.77
CA TYR A 294 -3.15 -10.45 5.12
C TYR A 294 -2.73 -11.69 5.89
N GLU A 295 -3.47 -12.08 6.92
CA GLU A 295 -3.19 -13.27 7.70
C GLU A 295 -3.35 -14.56 6.88
N PRO A 296 -4.49 -14.80 6.16
CA PRO A 296 -4.65 -16.00 5.36
C PRO A 296 -3.65 -16.11 4.20
N MET A 297 -3.20 -14.97 3.63
CA MET A 297 -2.17 -14.93 2.60
C MET A 297 -0.74 -15.08 3.15
N GLY A 298 -0.56 -15.07 4.48
CA GLY A 298 0.76 -15.10 5.10
C GLY A 298 1.60 -13.84 4.83
N LEU A 299 0.97 -12.67 4.75
CA LEU A 299 1.66 -11.39 4.58
C LEU A 299 2.18 -10.89 5.92
N GLU A 300 3.30 -11.45 6.35
CA GLU A 300 3.83 -11.25 7.70
C GLU A 300 4.29 -9.81 7.98
N HIS A 301 4.67 -9.07 6.93
CA HIS A 301 5.21 -7.72 7.04
C HIS A 301 4.24 -6.63 6.56
N THR A 302 2.97 -6.98 6.34
CA THR A 302 1.95 -6.04 5.85
C THR A 302 0.98 -5.65 6.96
N GLY A 303 0.71 -4.36 7.09
CA GLY A 303 -0.28 -3.84 8.04
C GLY A 303 -0.17 -2.34 8.28
N TYR A 304 -1.20 -1.83 8.94
CA TYR A 304 -1.21 -0.46 9.45
C TYR A 304 -0.50 -0.39 10.80
N LEU A 305 -0.07 0.79 11.20
CA LEU A 305 0.57 1.08 12.50
C LEU A 305 1.68 0.06 12.83
N PRO A 306 2.72 -0.04 12.02
CA PRO A 306 3.71 -1.13 12.08
C PRO A 306 4.45 -1.21 13.41
N LEU A 307 4.61 -0.11 14.14
CA LEU A 307 5.24 -0.09 15.46
C LEU A 307 4.50 -0.88 16.55
N ARG A 308 3.26 -1.35 16.27
CA ARG A 308 2.56 -2.29 17.14
C ARG A 308 3.11 -3.72 17.06
N ARG A 309 3.82 -4.06 15.97
CA ARG A 309 4.27 -5.43 15.64
C ARG A 309 5.76 -5.54 15.41
N PHE A 310 6.41 -4.48 14.94
CA PHE A 310 7.80 -4.48 14.49
C PHE A 310 8.64 -3.48 15.27
N ALA A 311 9.91 -3.79 15.43
CA ALA A 311 10.87 -2.85 15.95
C ALA A 311 11.09 -1.70 14.94
N LYS A 312 11.31 -0.50 15.45
CA LYS A 312 11.54 0.69 14.61
C LYS A 312 12.71 0.48 13.63
N SER A 313 13.72 -0.31 14.03
CA SER A 313 14.87 -0.65 13.18
C SER A 313 14.55 -1.50 11.95
N GLU A 314 13.39 -2.16 11.92
CA GLU A 314 12.93 -2.96 10.76
C GLU A 314 12.20 -2.12 9.72
N ILE A 315 11.87 -0.86 10.06
CA ILE A 315 11.07 0.03 9.23
C ILE A 315 11.99 1.09 8.61
N VAL A 316 11.90 1.28 7.31
CA VAL A 316 12.67 2.33 6.61
C VAL A 316 12.05 3.70 6.90
N PRO A 317 12.85 4.73 7.26
CA PRO A 317 12.33 6.10 7.41
C PRO A 317 11.78 6.62 6.08
N SER A 318 10.57 7.21 6.12
CA SER A 318 9.92 7.75 4.92
C SER A 318 10.30 9.19 4.64
N ASN A 319 10.46 10.02 5.68
CA ASN A 319 10.75 11.44 5.52
C ASN A 319 11.35 12.06 6.80
N LYS A 320 12.08 13.15 6.62
CA LYS A 320 12.42 14.09 7.69
C LYS A 320 11.43 15.25 7.65
N ASP A 321 10.34 15.16 8.40
CA ASP A 321 9.33 16.20 8.51
C ASP A 321 9.92 17.39 9.29
N ARG A 322 10.18 18.49 8.60
CA ARG A 322 10.77 19.71 9.17
C ARG A 322 9.72 20.77 9.53
N PHE A 323 8.46 20.50 9.17
CA PHE A 323 7.39 21.46 9.32
C PHE A 323 6.38 21.05 10.38
N LEU A 324 5.63 19.95 10.16
CA LEU A 324 4.46 19.61 10.96
C LEU A 324 4.84 18.84 12.24
N ARG A 325 5.48 17.67 12.10
CA ARG A 325 5.84 16.79 13.22
C ARG A 325 7.27 17.01 13.74
N LYS A 326 8.11 17.67 12.94
CA LYS A 326 9.49 18.13 13.26
C LYS A 326 10.44 17.01 13.68
N GLU A 327 10.24 15.81 13.14
CA GLU A 327 11.08 14.63 13.40
C GLU A 327 11.25 13.77 12.14
N THR A 328 12.09 12.75 12.22
CA THR A 328 12.21 11.73 11.18
C THR A 328 11.08 10.72 11.35
N LEU A 329 10.26 10.59 10.32
CA LEU A 329 9.12 9.67 10.31
C LEU A 329 9.61 8.25 10.01
N GLN A 330 9.55 7.39 11.01
CA GLN A 330 9.92 5.98 10.93
C GLN A 330 8.90 5.14 11.69
N GLY A 331 8.07 4.41 10.94
CA GLY A 331 6.93 3.66 11.47
C GLY A 331 5.67 4.50 11.69
N PHE A 332 5.71 5.78 11.33
CA PHE A 332 4.55 6.67 11.24
C PHE A 332 4.30 7.05 9.79
N VAL A 333 3.03 7.08 9.39
CA VAL A 333 2.65 7.39 8.01
C VAL A 333 3.14 8.78 7.59
N HIS A 334 3.68 8.86 6.37
CA HIS A 334 4.14 10.13 5.80
C HIS A 334 2.99 11.12 5.59
N ASP A 335 1.88 10.66 5.01
CA ASP A 335 0.72 11.48 4.67
C ASP A 335 0.10 12.13 5.91
N GLU A 336 -0.02 13.46 5.90
CA GLU A 336 -0.50 14.22 7.04
C GLU A 336 -1.99 13.99 7.29
N ALA A 337 -2.81 13.85 6.24
CA ALA A 337 -4.24 13.58 6.40
C ALA A 337 -4.44 12.21 7.05
N SER A 338 -3.71 11.19 6.59
CA SER A 338 -3.74 9.86 7.20
C SER A 338 -3.21 9.87 8.64
N ALA A 339 -2.15 10.62 8.95
CA ALA A 339 -1.63 10.75 10.31
C ALA A 339 -2.69 11.31 11.27
N PHE A 340 -3.39 12.38 10.87
CA PHE A 340 -4.48 12.97 11.63
C PHE A 340 -5.77 12.12 11.64
N PHE A 341 -5.83 11.11 10.81
CA PHE A 341 -6.84 10.04 10.84
C PHE A 341 -6.41 8.84 11.71
N GLY A 342 -5.28 8.95 12.40
CA GLY A 342 -4.73 7.90 13.26
C GLY A 342 -3.82 6.90 12.56
N GLY A 343 -3.36 7.21 11.36
CA GLY A 343 -2.54 6.29 10.55
C GLY A 343 -3.32 5.15 9.89
N LEU A 344 -4.65 5.19 9.95
CA LEU A 344 -5.59 4.15 9.49
C LEU A 344 -6.56 4.71 8.44
N ALA A 345 -6.09 5.54 7.52
CA ALA A 345 -6.94 6.13 6.50
C ALA A 345 -6.97 5.30 5.22
N GLY A 346 -8.06 5.48 4.46
CA GLY A 346 -8.21 4.75 3.19
C GLY A 346 -7.28 5.21 2.07
N ASN A 347 -6.68 6.40 2.18
CA ASN A 347 -5.79 6.95 1.16
C ASN A 347 -4.31 6.57 1.34
N ALA A 348 -3.86 6.33 2.57
CA ALA A 348 -2.47 6.01 2.94
C ALA A 348 -2.39 5.39 4.34
N GLY A 349 -1.21 4.91 4.76
CA GLY A 349 -0.96 4.39 6.10
C GLY A 349 -0.68 2.90 6.16
N LEU A 350 -0.74 2.20 5.04
CA LEU A 350 -0.30 0.81 4.95
C LEU A 350 1.22 0.75 4.82
N PHE A 351 1.83 -0.17 5.54
CA PHE A 351 3.25 -0.50 5.48
C PHE A 351 3.45 -1.93 5.01
N SER A 352 4.49 -2.19 4.21
CA SER A 352 4.75 -3.53 3.68
C SER A 352 6.18 -3.68 3.15
N THR A 353 6.52 -4.90 2.73
CA THR A 353 7.68 -5.25 1.91
C THR A 353 7.31 -5.40 0.45
N ALA A 354 8.28 -5.33 -0.46
CA ALA A 354 8.01 -5.54 -1.88
C ALA A 354 7.49 -6.95 -2.19
N ARG A 355 7.93 -7.96 -1.43
CA ARG A 355 7.45 -9.36 -1.57
C ARG A 355 5.97 -9.50 -1.21
N ASP A 356 5.55 -8.94 -0.08
CA ASP A 356 4.15 -9.01 0.36
C ASP A 356 3.23 -8.27 -0.62
N VAL A 357 3.65 -7.08 -1.07
CA VAL A 357 2.93 -6.35 -2.12
C VAL A 357 2.82 -7.19 -3.40
N ALA A 358 3.92 -7.80 -3.84
CA ALA A 358 3.92 -8.63 -5.04
C ALA A 358 2.95 -9.83 -4.93
N ARG A 359 2.81 -10.44 -3.76
CA ARG A 359 1.81 -11.52 -3.52
C ARG A 359 0.38 -11.03 -3.69
N VAL A 360 0.06 -9.84 -3.18
CA VAL A 360 -1.28 -9.23 -3.37
C VAL A 360 -1.57 -9.03 -4.86
N TYR A 361 -0.61 -8.47 -5.60
CA TYR A 361 -0.81 -8.22 -7.03
C TYR A 361 -0.80 -9.51 -7.87
N GLN A 362 -0.07 -10.54 -7.45
CA GLN A 362 -0.13 -11.86 -8.05
C GLN A 362 -1.51 -12.52 -7.83
N MET A 363 -2.08 -12.41 -6.64
CA MET A 363 -3.44 -12.87 -6.36
C MET A 363 -4.46 -12.22 -7.29
N LEU A 364 -4.34 -10.90 -7.52
CA LEU A 364 -5.20 -10.17 -8.47
C LEU A 364 -5.00 -10.64 -9.92
N LEU A 365 -3.73 -10.83 -10.35
CA LEU A 365 -3.39 -11.36 -11.67
C LEU A 365 -3.99 -12.75 -11.91
N ASN A 366 -4.01 -13.58 -10.89
CA ASN A 366 -4.60 -14.93 -10.93
C ASN A 366 -6.15 -14.91 -10.82
N GLY A 367 -6.80 -13.75 -10.93
CA GLY A 367 -8.25 -13.64 -10.83
C GLY A 367 -8.79 -13.95 -9.43
N GLY A 368 -8.09 -13.50 -8.39
CA GLY A 368 -8.53 -13.57 -7.01
C GLY A 368 -8.07 -14.82 -6.24
N GLU A 369 -7.10 -15.56 -6.74
CA GLU A 369 -6.61 -16.80 -6.14
C GLU A 369 -5.08 -16.83 -6.03
N ILE A 370 -4.56 -17.34 -4.93
CA ILE A 370 -3.14 -17.63 -4.76
C ILE A 370 -2.97 -18.83 -3.82
N ASP A 371 -1.96 -19.67 -4.07
CA ASP A 371 -1.64 -20.88 -3.30
C ASP A 371 -2.85 -21.82 -3.13
N GLY A 372 -3.73 -21.90 -4.15
CA GLY A 372 -4.95 -22.73 -4.11
C GLY A 372 -6.08 -22.17 -3.27
N GLN A 373 -5.93 -20.98 -2.68
CA GLN A 373 -6.96 -20.32 -1.90
C GLN A 373 -7.56 -19.15 -2.67
N ARG A 374 -8.90 -19.08 -2.71
CA ARG A 374 -9.65 -17.99 -3.33
C ARG A 374 -10.01 -16.91 -2.32
N TYR A 375 -9.63 -15.69 -2.64
CA TYR A 375 -9.88 -14.49 -1.84
C TYR A 375 -10.99 -13.63 -2.42
N LEU A 376 -11.08 -13.57 -3.74
CA LEU A 376 -12.08 -12.82 -4.49
C LEU A 376 -12.64 -13.71 -5.62
N SER A 377 -13.87 -13.47 -6.07
CA SER A 377 -14.36 -14.09 -7.28
C SER A 377 -13.59 -13.62 -8.51
N LYS A 378 -13.53 -14.46 -9.53
CA LYS A 378 -12.88 -14.11 -10.79
C LYS A 378 -13.58 -12.92 -11.46
N GLU A 379 -14.89 -12.87 -11.37
CA GLU A 379 -15.75 -11.82 -11.91
C GLU A 379 -15.47 -10.48 -11.25
N THR A 380 -15.35 -10.43 -9.92
CA THR A 380 -14.98 -9.21 -9.19
C THR A 380 -13.58 -8.75 -9.56
N CYS A 381 -12.60 -9.65 -9.59
CA CYS A 381 -11.25 -9.30 -10.04
C CYS A 381 -11.26 -8.73 -11.46
N GLN A 382 -11.92 -9.41 -12.40
CA GLN A 382 -12.00 -8.96 -13.78
C GLN A 382 -12.66 -7.58 -13.88
N LEU A 383 -13.80 -7.37 -13.20
CA LEU A 383 -14.47 -6.08 -13.20
C LEU A 383 -13.53 -4.95 -12.77
N PHE A 384 -12.88 -5.09 -11.61
CA PHE A 384 -12.09 -4.00 -11.04
C PHE A 384 -10.76 -3.75 -11.77
N THR A 385 -10.19 -4.76 -12.43
CA THR A 385 -8.90 -4.62 -13.14
C THR A 385 -9.04 -4.24 -14.60
N THR A 386 -10.21 -4.53 -15.24
CA THR A 386 -10.41 -4.24 -16.68
C THR A 386 -11.22 -2.98 -16.93
N GLU A 387 -12.23 -2.68 -16.11
CA GLU A 387 -13.06 -1.49 -16.28
C GLU A 387 -12.26 -0.21 -16.26
N THR A 388 -12.59 0.70 -17.16
CA THR A 388 -11.91 1.99 -17.32
C THR A 388 -12.93 3.11 -17.40
N SER A 389 -12.60 4.26 -16.82
CA SER A 389 -13.40 5.48 -16.93
C SER A 389 -13.51 5.94 -18.40
N LYS A 390 -14.69 6.49 -18.77
CA LYS A 390 -14.89 7.09 -20.09
C LYS A 390 -14.27 8.48 -20.26
N ILE A 391 -13.77 9.08 -19.17
CA ILE A 391 -13.23 10.45 -19.17
C ILE A 391 -11.78 10.54 -18.69
N SER A 392 -11.18 9.42 -18.30
CA SER A 392 -9.78 9.36 -17.88
C SER A 392 -9.24 7.94 -18.06
N ARG A 393 -7.91 7.79 -17.94
CA ARG A 393 -7.26 6.47 -17.97
C ARG A 393 -7.56 5.60 -16.73
N ARG A 394 -8.24 6.12 -15.70
CA ARG A 394 -8.45 5.40 -14.43
C ARG A 394 -9.39 4.21 -14.57
N GLY A 395 -8.99 3.09 -13.97
CA GLY A 395 -9.88 1.98 -13.66
C GLY A 395 -10.60 2.17 -12.33
N LEU A 396 -11.34 1.16 -11.89
CA LEU A 396 -12.01 1.16 -10.59
C LEU A 396 -10.98 1.09 -9.44
N GLY A 397 -10.40 2.23 -9.10
CA GLY A 397 -9.37 2.38 -8.07
C GLY A 397 -7.93 2.22 -8.57
N PHE A 398 -7.69 1.55 -9.68
CA PHE A 398 -6.37 1.39 -10.28
C PHE A 398 -6.01 2.54 -11.23
N ASP A 399 -4.71 2.82 -11.34
CA ASP A 399 -4.13 3.57 -12.45
C ASP A 399 -3.86 2.62 -13.61
N LYS A 400 -3.95 3.14 -14.85
CA LYS A 400 -3.74 2.38 -16.09
C LYS A 400 -2.87 3.19 -17.05
N PRO A 401 -2.30 2.57 -18.09
CA PRO A 401 -1.63 3.31 -19.16
C PRO A 401 -2.55 4.38 -19.76
N ASP A 402 -1.96 5.47 -20.20
CA ASP A 402 -2.70 6.51 -20.94
C ASP A 402 -2.71 6.10 -22.42
N ALA A 403 -3.88 5.78 -22.96
CA ALA A 403 -4.03 5.30 -24.34
C ALA A 403 -3.73 6.41 -25.38
N ASP A 404 -4.01 7.69 -25.03
CA ASP A 404 -3.85 8.83 -25.93
C ASP A 404 -2.40 9.33 -25.92
N ASP A 405 -1.73 9.27 -24.76
CA ASP A 405 -0.35 9.69 -24.59
C ASP A 405 0.37 8.82 -23.56
N PRO A 406 1.03 7.74 -23.99
CA PRO A 406 1.73 6.82 -23.08
C PRO A 406 2.76 7.49 -22.16
N LYS A 407 3.26 8.68 -22.50
CA LYS A 407 4.20 9.44 -21.66
C LYS A 407 3.54 10.13 -20.47
N LYS A 408 2.22 10.29 -20.49
CA LYS A 408 1.43 10.84 -19.38
C LYS A 408 1.03 9.80 -18.36
N GLY A 409 1.14 8.52 -18.70
CA GLY A 409 0.93 7.41 -17.75
C GLY A 409 2.03 7.35 -16.69
N ASN A 410 1.72 6.72 -15.55
CA ASN A 410 2.68 6.49 -14.46
C ASN A 410 3.41 5.12 -14.61
N CYS A 411 3.14 4.38 -15.67
CA CYS A 411 3.81 3.13 -16.02
C CYS A 411 4.72 3.31 -17.25
N ALA A 412 5.42 2.24 -17.64
CA ALA A 412 6.28 2.28 -18.83
C ALA A 412 5.48 2.63 -20.09
N PRO A 413 5.97 3.53 -20.97
CA PRO A 413 5.27 3.88 -22.20
C PRO A 413 4.99 2.71 -23.15
N ALA A 414 5.74 1.62 -23.04
CA ALA A 414 5.55 0.38 -23.81
C ALA A 414 4.60 -0.63 -23.13
N ALA A 415 3.99 -0.27 -22.00
CA ALA A 415 3.08 -1.15 -21.29
C ALA A 415 1.80 -1.39 -22.10
N PRO A 416 1.31 -2.65 -22.20
CA PRO A 416 0.00 -2.95 -22.79
C PRO A 416 -1.14 -2.19 -22.09
N ALA A 417 -2.24 -1.95 -22.81
CA ALA A 417 -3.39 -1.20 -22.31
C ALA A 417 -4.08 -1.88 -21.10
N GLU A 418 -3.93 -3.18 -21.00
CA GLU A 418 -4.47 -4.03 -19.93
C GLU A 418 -3.75 -3.84 -18.59
N VAL A 419 -2.54 -3.27 -18.60
CA VAL A 419 -1.74 -3.02 -17.38
C VAL A 419 -2.55 -2.21 -16.37
N TYR A 420 -2.46 -2.58 -15.11
CA TYR A 420 -3.05 -1.86 -13.99
C TYR A 420 -2.10 -1.84 -12.78
N GLY A 421 -2.24 -0.83 -11.94
CA GLY A 421 -1.40 -0.70 -10.77
C GLY A 421 -1.60 0.64 -10.07
N HIS A 422 -0.61 1.05 -9.30
CA HIS A 422 -0.62 2.37 -8.66
C HIS A 422 0.80 2.80 -8.27
N THR A 423 0.97 4.10 -8.04
CA THR A 423 2.19 4.70 -7.48
C THR A 423 1.92 5.28 -6.09
N GLY A 424 2.97 5.48 -5.30
CA GLY A 424 2.91 6.14 -4.00
C GLY A 424 3.90 7.31 -3.90
N PHE A 425 3.53 8.31 -3.12
CA PHE A 425 4.29 9.57 -2.97
C PHE A 425 5.71 9.34 -2.42
N THR A 426 5.89 8.34 -1.57
CA THR A 426 7.18 7.95 -0.99
C THR A 426 8.15 7.28 -1.97
N GLY A 427 7.80 7.17 -3.26
CA GLY A 427 8.63 6.51 -4.27
C GLY A 427 8.26 5.04 -4.48
N THR A 428 7.06 4.64 -4.10
CA THR A 428 6.58 3.26 -4.24
C THR A 428 5.76 3.08 -5.51
N CYS A 429 5.79 1.89 -6.10
CA CYS A 429 4.85 1.49 -7.14
C CYS A 429 4.69 -0.02 -7.23
N ALA A 430 3.53 -0.45 -7.74
CA ALA A 430 3.25 -1.82 -8.13
C ALA A 430 2.41 -1.85 -9.40
N TRP A 431 2.80 -2.70 -10.34
CA TRP A 431 2.17 -2.84 -11.65
C TRP A 431 1.98 -4.29 -12.02
N VAL A 432 0.85 -4.60 -12.63
CA VAL A 432 0.53 -5.90 -13.20
C VAL A 432 0.38 -5.77 -14.71
N ASP A 433 1.07 -6.61 -15.44
CA ASP A 433 0.89 -6.80 -16.88
C ASP A 433 0.25 -8.15 -17.11
N PRO A 434 -1.08 -8.22 -17.33
CA PRO A 434 -1.77 -9.49 -17.52
C PRO A 434 -1.48 -10.13 -18.89
N VAL A 435 -1.05 -9.37 -19.88
CA VAL A 435 -0.68 -9.89 -21.21
C VAL A 435 0.60 -10.71 -21.12
N ASN A 436 1.55 -10.21 -20.33
CA ASN A 436 2.84 -10.86 -20.14
C ASN A 436 2.93 -11.66 -18.83
N GLU A 437 1.83 -11.80 -18.07
CA GLU A 437 1.80 -12.49 -16.76
C GLU A 437 2.92 -12.03 -15.83
N LEU A 438 3.06 -10.70 -15.70
CA LEU A 438 4.16 -10.07 -14.99
C LEU A 438 3.64 -9.17 -13.85
N VAL A 439 4.29 -9.26 -12.70
CA VAL A 439 4.12 -8.34 -11.57
C VAL A 439 5.45 -7.64 -11.30
N TYR A 440 5.41 -6.33 -11.16
CA TYR A 440 6.55 -5.49 -10.83
C TYR A 440 6.25 -4.65 -9.60
N VAL A 441 7.15 -4.68 -8.61
CA VAL A 441 7.06 -3.85 -7.40
C VAL A 441 8.39 -3.16 -7.17
N PHE A 442 8.31 -1.86 -6.87
CA PHE A 442 9.42 -1.03 -6.44
C PHE A 442 9.02 -0.23 -5.21
N LEU A 443 9.84 -0.30 -4.16
CA LEU A 443 9.66 0.48 -2.92
C LEU A 443 10.94 1.25 -2.62
N SER A 444 10.83 2.56 -2.35
CA SER A 444 11.99 3.39 -1.99
C SER A 444 11.65 4.45 -0.93
#